data_d42fa849de4153ec1fbd8fa52bde6ac1
#
_entry.id   d42fa849de4153ec1fbd8fa52bde6ac1
#
_cell.length_a   1.000
_cell.length_b   1.000
_cell.length_c   1.000
_cell.angle_alpha   90.00
_cell.angle_beta   90.00
_cell.angle_gamma   90.00
#
_symmetry.space_group_name_H-M   'P 1'
#
loop_
_entity.id
_entity.type
_entity.pdbx_description
1 polymer ?
#
loop_
_entity_poly.entity_id
_entity_poly.type
_entity_poly.pdbx_seq_one_letter_code
_entity_poly.pdbx_strand_id
1 'polypeptide(L)'
;MLLCSACSATTAAAPTAAAVVATAVRTQTAAPSATTTATPTNTLTPTATASSTPTATPTATITASPWPTPDAAARNRLVRVPILMYHRVEPLPAKSGVQRTALTVIPENFQIQMDWLRERGFESVSLYDLQNHLALGQPLPDKPIVISFDDGYRGVYDFAFPVMRAHGYTGTLFVPTELIDKQMPDYINWQMAEELSQAGWKIEPHTKTHMELPGKPRNYILYQALGSMETIRAHVGYQPRYFCYPGGEYDAEVIGVLKEIGYWGAVTTVFAIDHQLRDAFRWGRVRVSGQETLRDFALYLAEPLPTASPTPAS
;
A
#
# COMPACT_ATOMS: atom_id res chain seq x y z
N MET A 1 54.25 47.45 -7.24
CA MET A 1 55.01 46.96 -6.08
C MET A 1 54.38 45.63 -5.74
N LEU A 2 54.90 44.50 -6.31
CA LEU A 2 55.87 43.57 -5.71
C LEU A 2 55.36 43.13 -4.31
N LEU A 3 55.10 41.90 -4.02
CA LEU A 3 55.96 40.73 -4.07
C LEU A 3 55.16 39.43 -4.06
N CYS A 4 55.67 38.52 -4.82
CA CYS A 4 55.53 37.09 -4.93
C CYS A 4 55.94 36.37 -3.60
N SER A 5 55.32 35.27 -3.23
CA SER A 5 56.01 34.15 -2.59
C SER A 5 55.36 32.85 -2.88
N ALA A 6 56.12 31.97 -3.45
CA ALA A 6 55.82 30.58 -3.81
C ALA A 6 56.29 29.61 -2.72
N CYS A 7 56.05 28.31 -2.99
CA CYS A 7 56.54 27.08 -2.33
C CYS A 7 55.60 26.45 -1.32
N SER A 8 55.36 25.17 -1.26
CA SER A 8 56.02 23.99 -1.87
C SER A 8 55.05 22.80 -1.83
N ALA A 9 55.14 21.97 -2.85
CA ALA A 9 54.48 20.65 -2.90
C ALA A 9 55.23 19.64 -2.01
N THR A 10 54.50 18.79 -1.32
CA THR A 10 55.08 17.58 -0.72
C THR A 10 54.25 16.38 -1.15
N THR A 11 54.82 15.56 -2.00
CA THR A 11 54.35 14.23 -2.42
C THR A 11 54.64 13.22 -1.31
N ALA A 12 53.61 12.47 -0.91
CA ALA A 12 53.78 11.28 -0.08
C ALA A 12 53.27 10.05 -0.84
N ALA A 13 54.14 9.05 -0.92
CA ALA A 13 54.02 7.82 -1.67
C ALA A 13 53.04 6.81 -1.01
N ALA A 14 52.37 6.02 -1.84
CA ALA A 14 51.53 4.89 -1.43
C ALA A 14 52.37 3.65 -1.10
N PRO A 15 51.97 2.80 -0.16
CA PRO A 15 52.60 1.49 0.01
C PRO A 15 51.90 0.42 -0.85
N THR A 16 52.70 -0.37 -1.51
CA THR A 16 52.40 -1.54 -2.33
C THR A 16 51.96 -2.71 -1.44
N ALA A 17 50.83 -3.31 -1.73
CA ALA A 17 50.39 -4.55 -1.09
C ALA A 17 50.90 -5.77 -1.87
N ALA A 18 51.60 -6.68 -1.18
CA ALA A 18 52.10 -7.93 -1.70
C ALA A 18 51.03 -9.01 -1.75
N ALA A 19 50.92 -9.68 -2.89
CA ALA A 19 50.07 -10.85 -3.08
C ALA A 19 50.71 -12.10 -2.49
N VAL A 20 49.98 -12.84 -1.66
CA VAL A 20 50.35 -14.17 -1.17
C VAL A 20 49.62 -15.21 -2.02
N VAL A 21 50.40 -16.00 -2.77
CA VAL A 21 49.92 -17.15 -3.53
C VAL A 21 49.93 -18.37 -2.59
N ALA A 22 48.78 -18.98 -2.37
CA ALA A 22 48.65 -20.26 -1.65
C ALA A 22 48.55 -21.40 -2.66
N THR A 23 49.58 -22.27 -2.65
CA THR A 23 49.69 -23.49 -3.46
C THR A 23 48.93 -24.62 -2.77
N ALA A 24 47.91 -25.17 -3.41
CA ALA A 24 47.20 -26.35 -2.92
C ALA A 24 47.88 -27.64 -3.42
N VAL A 25 48.36 -28.47 -2.51
CA VAL A 25 48.91 -29.82 -2.76
C VAL A 25 47.74 -30.82 -2.85
N ARG A 26 47.64 -31.48 -4.00
CA ARG A 26 46.75 -32.64 -4.21
C ARG A 26 47.43 -33.92 -3.73
N THR A 27 46.83 -34.61 -2.76
CA THR A 27 47.23 -35.97 -2.41
C THR A 27 46.20 -36.93 -3.01
N GLN A 28 46.65 -37.78 -3.92
CA GLN A 28 45.90 -38.93 -4.45
C GLN A 28 46.05 -40.12 -3.49
N THR A 29 44.94 -40.70 -3.06
CA THR A 29 44.93 -41.98 -2.34
C THR A 29 44.23 -43.04 -3.21
N ALA A 30 44.88 -44.16 -3.38
CA ALA A 30 44.49 -45.28 -4.22
C ALA A 30 43.29 -46.04 -3.69
N ALA A 31 42.45 -46.56 -4.59
CA ALA A 31 41.30 -47.40 -4.34
C ALA A 31 41.73 -48.87 -4.10
N PRO A 32 41.04 -49.62 -3.20
CA PRO A 32 41.16 -51.05 -3.16
C PRO A 32 40.13 -51.77 -4.05
N SER A 33 40.56 -52.88 -4.59
CA SER A 33 39.93 -53.79 -5.53
C SER A 33 38.61 -54.43 -5.00
N ALA A 34 37.60 -54.51 -5.85
CA ALA A 34 36.31 -55.11 -5.54
C ALA A 34 36.33 -56.63 -5.67
N THR A 35 35.82 -57.32 -4.64
CA THR A 35 35.49 -58.74 -4.65
C THR A 35 33.98 -58.87 -4.98
N THR A 36 33.66 -59.60 -6.03
CA THR A 36 32.29 -59.88 -6.46
C THR A 36 31.70 -61.04 -5.64
N THR A 37 30.66 -60.72 -4.87
CA THR A 37 29.79 -61.76 -4.26
C THR A 37 28.42 -61.67 -4.90
N ALA A 38 27.95 -62.76 -5.49
CA ALA A 38 26.65 -62.88 -6.13
C ALA A 38 25.56 -62.95 -5.04
N THR A 39 24.53 -62.12 -5.15
CA THR A 39 23.34 -62.14 -4.29
C THR A 39 22.11 -62.52 -5.09
N PRO A 40 21.17 -63.32 -4.55
CA PRO A 40 20.04 -63.85 -5.30
C PRO A 40 18.99 -62.79 -5.65
N THR A 41 18.48 -62.90 -6.86
CA THR A 41 17.42 -62.07 -7.45
C THR A 41 16.08 -62.30 -6.73
N ASN A 42 15.60 -61.34 -5.95
CA ASN A 42 14.21 -61.28 -5.51
C ASN A 42 13.37 -60.59 -6.56
N THR A 43 12.50 -61.36 -7.22
CA THR A 43 11.48 -60.85 -8.13
C THR A 43 10.42 -60.10 -7.30
N LEU A 44 10.40 -58.77 -7.39
CA LEU A 44 9.33 -57.96 -6.83
C LEU A 44 8.13 -57.92 -7.77
N THR A 45 7.01 -58.46 -7.34
CA THR A 45 5.70 -58.35 -7.96
C THR A 45 5.30 -56.84 -7.93
N PRO A 46 4.86 -56.23 -9.05
CA PRO A 46 4.41 -54.82 -9.01
C PRO A 46 3.11 -54.74 -8.22
N THR A 47 3.16 -54.09 -7.06
CA THR A 47 1.98 -53.67 -6.31
C THR A 47 1.35 -52.49 -7.05
N ALA A 48 0.10 -52.61 -7.48
CA ALA A 48 -0.66 -51.53 -8.13
C ALA A 48 -0.79 -50.37 -7.14
N THR A 49 -0.11 -49.26 -7.45
CA THR A 49 -0.27 -47.98 -6.72
C THR A 49 -1.64 -47.42 -7.08
N ALA A 50 -2.54 -47.35 -6.12
CA ALA A 50 -3.83 -46.69 -6.29
C ALA A 50 -3.57 -45.19 -6.59
N SER A 51 -3.94 -44.77 -7.80
CA SER A 51 -3.97 -43.37 -8.17
C SER A 51 -5.04 -42.67 -7.33
N SER A 52 -4.64 -41.78 -6.41
CA SER A 52 -5.57 -40.93 -5.70
C SER A 52 -6.12 -39.87 -6.68
N THR A 53 -7.39 -40.03 -7.07
CA THR A 53 -8.14 -39.00 -7.77
C THR A 53 -8.12 -37.73 -6.92
N PRO A 54 -7.71 -36.54 -7.45
CA PRO A 54 -7.74 -35.32 -6.65
C PRO A 54 -9.20 -35.04 -6.28
N THR A 55 -9.51 -35.11 -4.99
CA THR A 55 -10.78 -34.65 -4.45
C THR A 55 -10.89 -33.16 -4.75
N ALA A 56 -11.89 -32.74 -5.52
CA ALA A 56 -12.16 -31.34 -5.79
C ALA A 56 -12.34 -30.62 -4.43
N THR A 57 -11.41 -29.74 -4.13
CA THR A 57 -11.52 -28.83 -2.97
C THR A 57 -12.82 -28.02 -3.17
N PRO A 58 -13.74 -27.99 -2.20
CA PRO A 58 -14.96 -27.21 -2.34
C PRO A 58 -14.57 -25.75 -2.57
N THR A 59 -14.93 -25.21 -3.73
CA THR A 59 -14.85 -23.78 -4.00
C THR A 59 -15.69 -23.09 -2.96
N ALA A 60 -15.05 -22.35 -2.05
CA ALA A 60 -15.76 -21.59 -1.04
C ALA A 60 -16.71 -20.63 -1.75
N THR A 61 -18.01 -20.88 -1.62
CA THR A 61 -19.04 -19.97 -2.09
C THR A 61 -18.87 -18.68 -1.31
N ILE A 62 -18.40 -17.62 -1.97
CA ILE A 62 -18.28 -16.29 -1.38
C ILE A 62 -19.70 -15.80 -1.14
N THR A 63 -20.22 -15.98 0.07
CA THR A 63 -21.41 -15.26 0.49
C THR A 63 -21.01 -13.82 0.68
N ALA A 64 -21.15 -13.02 -0.38
CA ALA A 64 -20.90 -11.60 -0.32
C ALA A 64 -21.80 -11.02 0.77
N SER A 65 -21.21 -10.36 1.78
CA SER A 65 -22.02 -9.52 2.67
C SER A 65 -22.77 -8.52 1.80
N PRO A 66 -24.09 -8.45 1.86
CA PRO A 66 -24.84 -7.63 0.93
C PRO A 66 -24.44 -6.16 1.08
N TRP A 67 -24.40 -5.47 -0.04
CA TRP A 67 -24.39 -4.01 -0.07
C TRP A 67 -25.50 -3.49 0.88
N PRO A 68 -25.20 -2.50 1.76
CA PRO A 68 -26.26 -1.96 2.62
C PRO A 68 -27.42 -1.46 1.75
N THR A 69 -28.64 -1.96 1.99
CA THR A 69 -29.82 -1.52 1.24
C THR A 69 -30.06 -0.03 1.53
N PRO A 70 -29.93 0.86 0.53
CA PRO A 70 -30.08 2.29 0.76
C PRO A 70 -31.48 2.64 1.24
N ASP A 71 -31.59 3.56 2.18
CA ASP A 71 -32.86 4.14 2.59
C ASP A 71 -33.41 5.11 1.54
N ALA A 72 -34.64 5.61 1.76
CA ALA A 72 -35.32 6.49 0.81
C ALA A 72 -34.59 7.83 0.57
N ALA A 73 -33.79 8.30 1.54
CA ALA A 73 -33.07 9.57 1.48
C ALA A 73 -31.70 9.45 0.81
N ALA A 74 -31.18 8.24 0.64
CA ALA A 74 -29.81 7.97 0.15
C ALA A 74 -29.49 8.65 -1.20
N ARG A 75 -30.50 8.78 -2.08
CA ARG A 75 -30.33 9.44 -3.39
C ARG A 75 -29.90 10.89 -3.30
N ASN A 76 -30.33 11.58 -2.26
CA ASN A 76 -30.16 13.02 -2.10
C ASN A 76 -29.09 13.37 -1.08
N ARG A 77 -28.49 12.37 -0.40
CA ARG A 77 -27.42 12.66 0.54
C ARG A 77 -26.16 13.09 -0.21
N LEU A 78 -25.71 14.26 0.16
CA LEU A 78 -24.41 14.83 -0.20
C LEU A 78 -23.69 15.12 1.10
N VAL A 79 -22.48 14.63 1.25
CA VAL A 79 -21.70 14.84 2.46
C VAL A 79 -20.28 15.29 2.11
N ARG A 80 -19.76 16.22 2.89
CA ARG A 80 -18.35 16.66 2.81
C ARG A 80 -17.51 15.77 3.72
N VAL A 81 -16.70 14.93 3.11
CA VAL A 81 -15.72 14.06 3.77
C VAL A 81 -14.47 14.02 2.90
N PRO A 82 -13.48 14.88 3.12
CA PRO A 82 -12.24 14.78 2.36
C PRO A 82 -11.63 13.39 2.49
N ILE A 83 -11.24 12.79 1.37
CA ILE A 83 -10.49 11.52 1.32
C ILE A 83 -9.06 11.88 0.92
N LEU A 84 -8.14 11.92 1.87
CA LEU A 84 -6.74 12.21 1.62
C LEU A 84 -6.08 11.04 0.89
N MET A 85 -5.24 11.34 -0.10
CA MET A 85 -4.48 10.36 -0.88
C MET A 85 -2.99 10.63 -0.73
N TYR A 86 -2.37 9.89 0.19
CA TYR A 86 -0.92 9.79 0.35
C TYR A 86 -0.37 8.60 -0.45
N HIS A 87 0.95 8.56 -0.61
CA HIS A 87 1.67 7.39 -1.13
C HIS A 87 2.82 7.03 -0.20
N ARG A 88 3.92 7.76 -0.23
CA ARG A 88 5.09 7.53 0.61
C ARG A 88 5.13 8.50 1.78
N VAL A 89 5.37 7.97 2.97
CA VAL A 89 5.75 8.77 4.14
C VAL A 89 7.09 8.25 4.62
N GLU A 90 8.16 8.90 4.21
CA GLU A 90 9.53 8.44 4.46
C GLU A 90 10.54 9.58 4.26
N PRO A 91 11.77 9.50 4.80
CA PRO A 91 12.82 10.44 4.46
C PRO A 91 13.10 10.45 2.96
N LEU A 92 13.14 11.64 2.36
CA LEU A 92 13.38 11.79 0.93
C LEU A 92 14.88 11.66 0.62
N PRO A 93 15.32 10.68 -0.19
CA PRO A 93 16.71 10.57 -0.58
C PRO A 93 17.22 11.81 -1.35
N ALA A 94 18.45 12.23 -1.11
CA ALA A 94 19.04 13.46 -1.68
C ALA A 94 19.02 13.53 -3.23
N LYS A 95 18.99 12.38 -3.90
CA LYS A 95 18.92 12.28 -5.37
C LYS A 95 17.62 11.62 -5.81
N SER A 96 16.49 12.18 -5.40
CA SER A 96 15.17 11.69 -5.82
C SER A 96 14.75 12.34 -7.13
N GLY A 97 14.17 11.52 -8.03
CA GLY A 97 13.52 12.03 -9.25
C GLY A 97 12.22 12.78 -8.92
N VAL A 98 11.73 13.56 -9.89
CA VAL A 98 10.52 14.41 -9.75
C VAL A 98 9.31 13.61 -9.24
N GLN A 99 9.05 12.43 -9.80
CA GLN A 99 7.92 11.60 -9.39
C GLN A 99 8.03 11.14 -7.92
N ARG A 100 9.21 10.64 -7.51
CA ARG A 100 9.41 10.22 -6.10
C ARG A 100 9.24 11.40 -5.16
N THR A 101 9.78 12.57 -5.51
CA THR A 101 9.62 13.79 -4.70
C THR A 101 8.15 14.19 -4.56
N ALA A 102 7.38 14.14 -5.64
CA ALA A 102 5.95 14.48 -5.61
C ALA A 102 5.11 13.48 -4.78
N LEU A 103 5.50 12.21 -4.75
CA LEU A 103 4.78 11.15 -4.03
C LEU A 103 5.24 10.98 -2.56
N THR A 104 6.32 11.65 -2.13
CA THR A 104 6.90 11.46 -0.80
C THR A 104 6.62 12.66 0.09
N VAL A 105 5.80 12.48 1.12
CA VAL A 105 5.69 13.41 2.24
C VAL A 105 6.71 12.99 3.28
N ILE A 106 7.63 13.89 3.66
CA ILE A 106 8.62 13.57 4.70
C ILE A 106 7.93 13.44 6.07
N PRO A 107 8.48 12.61 7.00
CA PRO A 107 7.84 12.33 8.29
C PRO A 107 7.50 13.58 9.09
N GLU A 108 8.35 14.60 9.06
CA GLU A 108 8.14 15.86 9.77
C GLU A 108 6.93 16.63 9.23
N ASN A 109 6.76 16.68 7.90
CA ASN A 109 5.60 17.33 7.29
C ASN A 109 4.32 16.53 7.55
N PHE A 110 4.41 15.20 7.52
CA PHE A 110 3.27 14.34 7.86
C PHE A 110 2.83 14.56 9.31
N GLN A 111 3.77 14.63 10.26
CA GLN A 111 3.48 14.96 11.65
C GLN A 111 2.75 16.32 11.76
N ILE A 112 3.28 17.36 11.13
CA ILE A 112 2.67 18.71 11.12
C ILE A 112 1.24 18.67 10.54
N GLN A 113 0.99 17.89 9.50
CA GLN A 113 -0.35 17.73 8.92
C GLN A 113 -1.30 17.02 9.88
N MET A 114 -0.87 15.96 10.57
CA MET A 114 -1.70 15.24 11.56
C MET A 114 -1.98 16.09 12.79
N ASP A 115 -0.98 16.83 13.31
CA ASP A 115 -1.14 17.80 14.40
C ASP A 115 -2.20 18.83 14.03
N TRP A 116 -2.09 19.42 12.83
CA TRP A 116 -3.02 20.41 12.33
C TRP A 116 -4.46 19.87 12.20
N LEU A 117 -4.63 18.66 11.68
CA LEU A 117 -5.94 17.99 11.62
C LEU A 117 -6.54 17.83 13.02
N ARG A 118 -5.73 17.38 13.98
CA ARG A 118 -6.16 17.18 15.38
C ARG A 118 -6.58 18.48 16.04
N GLU A 119 -5.79 19.54 15.88
CA GLU A 119 -6.08 20.88 16.41
C GLU A 119 -7.38 21.46 15.83
N ARG A 120 -7.74 21.10 14.59
CA ARG A 120 -8.96 21.52 13.91
C ARG A 120 -10.16 20.63 14.21
N GLY A 121 -10.01 19.60 15.00
CA GLY A 121 -11.09 18.70 15.40
C GLY A 121 -11.52 17.72 14.32
N PHE A 122 -10.65 17.40 13.35
CA PHE A 122 -10.93 16.33 12.41
C PHE A 122 -10.86 14.97 13.11
N GLU A 123 -11.76 14.06 12.72
CA GLU A 123 -11.81 12.68 13.20
C GLU A 123 -11.74 11.73 12.01
N SER A 124 -10.85 10.74 12.11
CA SER A 124 -10.71 9.78 11.01
C SER A 124 -11.89 8.82 10.97
N VAL A 125 -12.43 8.62 9.76
CA VAL A 125 -13.48 7.65 9.45
C VAL A 125 -13.01 6.76 8.31
N SER A 126 -13.62 5.59 8.17
CA SER A 126 -13.34 4.70 7.05
C SER A 126 -14.24 4.98 5.85
N LEU A 127 -13.90 4.42 4.68
CA LEU A 127 -14.79 4.41 3.52
C LEU A 127 -16.11 3.65 3.81
N TYR A 128 -16.08 2.70 4.74
CA TYR A 128 -17.26 1.97 5.21
C TYR A 128 -18.22 2.90 5.99
N ASP A 129 -17.68 3.77 6.84
CA ASP A 129 -18.49 4.74 7.59
C ASP A 129 -19.12 5.77 6.65
N LEU A 130 -18.33 6.27 5.67
CA LEU A 130 -18.83 7.15 4.62
C LEU A 130 -19.98 6.49 3.83
N GLN A 131 -19.81 5.23 3.43
CA GLN A 131 -20.85 4.47 2.74
C GLN A 131 -22.11 4.30 3.59
N ASN A 132 -21.94 3.91 4.85
CA ASN A 132 -23.07 3.72 5.77
C ASN A 132 -23.81 5.02 6.03
N HIS A 133 -23.10 6.15 6.11
CA HIS A 133 -23.73 7.45 6.16
C HIS A 133 -24.54 7.73 4.90
N LEU A 134 -23.94 7.56 3.74
CA LEU A 134 -24.61 7.84 2.46
C LEU A 134 -25.80 6.90 2.19
N ALA A 135 -25.69 5.63 2.55
CA ALA A 135 -26.72 4.63 2.30
C ALA A 135 -27.82 4.61 3.37
N LEU A 136 -27.47 4.75 4.63
CA LEU A 136 -28.34 4.48 5.78
C LEU A 136 -28.55 5.69 6.70
N GLY A 137 -27.86 6.81 6.46
CA GLY A 137 -27.90 7.98 7.33
C GLY A 137 -27.23 7.79 8.69
N GLN A 138 -26.33 6.82 8.83
CA GLN A 138 -25.58 6.66 10.08
C GLN A 138 -24.76 7.94 10.36
N PRO A 139 -24.71 8.39 11.61
CA PRO A 139 -24.01 9.62 11.94
C PRO A 139 -22.51 9.52 11.69
N LEU A 140 -21.91 10.61 11.23
CA LEU A 140 -20.48 10.85 11.18
C LEU A 140 -20.11 11.89 12.24
N PRO A 141 -18.83 11.98 12.66
CA PRO A 141 -18.38 13.09 13.47
C PRO A 141 -18.54 14.44 12.74
N ASP A 142 -18.41 15.56 13.45
CA ASP A 142 -18.63 16.90 12.88
C ASP A 142 -17.66 17.24 11.75
N LYS A 143 -16.40 16.79 11.88
CA LYS A 143 -15.35 16.97 10.86
C LYS A 143 -14.75 15.63 10.47
N PRO A 144 -15.49 14.83 9.68
CA PRO A 144 -14.99 13.52 9.25
C PRO A 144 -13.92 13.67 8.16
N ILE A 145 -12.90 12.82 8.22
CA ILE A 145 -11.85 12.74 7.21
C ILE A 145 -11.45 11.27 6.98
N VAL A 146 -11.27 10.88 5.73
CA VAL A 146 -10.65 9.59 5.41
C VAL A 146 -9.17 9.83 5.08
N ILE A 147 -8.27 9.07 5.71
CA ILE A 147 -6.83 9.14 5.43
C ILE A 147 -6.46 7.86 4.70
N SER A 148 -6.11 7.98 3.42
CA SER A 148 -5.75 6.82 2.60
C SER A 148 -4.32 6.91 2.07
N PHE A 149 -3.73 5.74 1.87
CA PHE A 149 -2.37 5.56 1.36
C PHE A 149 -2.42 4.54 0.22
N ASP A 150 -1.76 4.86 -0.89
CA ASP A 150 -1.69 3.98 -2.04
C ASP A 150 -0.36 3.23 -2.09
N ASP A 151 -0.30 2.19 -2.92
CA ASP A 151 0.86 1.39 -3.28
C ASP A 151 1.42 0.47 -2.19
N GLY A 152 1.03 0.60 -0.93
CA GLY A 152 1.52 -0.28 0.13
C GLY A 152 2.99 -0.07 0.52
N TYR A 153 3.53 1.14 0.35
CA TYR A 153 4.91 1.44 0.70
C TYR A 153 5.22 1.25 2.20
N ARG A 154 6.40 0.71 2.49
CA ARG A 154 6.85 0.39 3.84
C ARG A 154 6.90 1.62 4.76
N GLY A 155 7.26 2.78 4.23
CA GLY A 155 7.30 4.02 5.00
C GLY A 155 5.96 4.40 5.65
N VAL A 156 4.83 3.90 5.13
CA VAL A 156 3.53 4.08 5.78
C VAL A 156 3.48 3.37 7.14
N TYR A 157 4.01 2.14 7.21
CA TYR A 157 4.11 1.41 8.47
C TYR A 157 5.17 2.00 9.40
N ASP A 158 6.35 2.30 8.87
CA ASP A 158 7.50 2.74 9.70
C ASP A 158 7.30 4.16 10.26
N PHE A 159 6.67 5.07 9.52
CA PHE A 159 6.57 6.50 9.89
C PHE A 159 5.13 7.01 10.06
N ALA A 160 4.20 6.69 9.14
CA ALA A 160 2.84 7.23 9.23
C ALA A 160 2.03 6.57 10.35
N PHE A 161 2.09 5.25 10.48
CA PHE A 161 1.30 4.51 11.46
C PHE A 161 1.56 4.94 12.92
N PRO A 162 2.81 5.11 13.40
CA PRO A 162 3.06 5.58 14.76
C PRO A 162 2.47 6.97 15.03
N VAL A 163 2.60 7.89 14.08
CA VAL A 163 2.05 9.24 14.17
C VAL A 163 0.53 9.20 14.24
N MET A 164 -0.13 8.50 13.31
CA MET A 164 -1.58 8.40 13.29
C MET A 164 -2.13 7.74 14.56
N ARG A 165 -1.47 6.69 15.05
CA ARG A 165 -1.84 6.04 16.32
C ARG A 165 -1.76 6.99 17.51
N ALA A 166 -0.73 7.84 17.59
CA ALA A 166 -0.59 8.83 18.64
C ALA A 166 -1.72 9.87 18.64
N HIS A 167 -2.30 10.16 17.46
CA HIS A 167 -3.43 11.07 17.31
C HIS A 167 -4.80 10.38 17.42
N GLY A 168 -4.84 9.06 17.56
CA GLY A 168 -6.08 8.28 17.56
C GLY A 168 -6.70 8.12 16.17
N TYR A 169 -5.92 8.31 15.10
CA TYR A 169 -6.37 8.14 13.72
C TYR A 169 -6.17 6.74 13.22
N THR A 170 -7.10 6.30 12.38
CA THR A 170 -6.97 5.10 11.56
C THR A 170 -6.91 5.47 10.07
N GLY A 171 -6.38 4.58 9.24
CA GLY A 171 -6.22 4.81 7.81
C GLY A 171 -6.78 3.68 6.95
N THR A 172 -6.79 3.91 5.65
CA THR A 172 -7.00 2.89 4.61
C THR A 172 -5.72 2.75 3.81
N LEU A 173 -5.18 1.54 3.71
CA LEU A 173 -4.00 1.25 2.91
C LEU A 173 -4.40 0.39 1.70
N PHE A 174 -4.25 0.94 0.51
CA PHE A 174 -4.49 0.24 -0.75
C PHE A 174 -3.20 -0.44 -1.22
N VAL A 175 -3.25 -1.77 -1.39
CA VAL A 175 -2.05 -2.57 -1.61
C VAL A 175 -2.06 -3.36 -2.92
N PRO A 176 -0.98 -3.31 -3.71
CA PRO A 176 -0.75 -4.25 -4.80
C PRO A 176 -0.19 -5.56 -4.23
N THR A 177 -1.05 -6.59 -4.15
CA THR A 177 -0.79 -7.79 -3.36
C THR A 177 0.43 -8.60 -3.81
N GLU A 178 0.73 -8.65 -5.10
CA GLU A 178 1.90 -9.38 -5.60
C GLU A 178 3.25 -8.79 -5.17
N LEU A 179 3.31 -7.47 -4.91
CA LEU A 179 4.54 -6.84 -4.43
C LEU A 179 4.81 -7.23 -2.97
N ILE A 180 3.74 -7.41 -2.19
CA ILE A 180 3.81 -7.93 -0.81
C ILE A 180 4.17 -9.42 -0.82
N ASP A 181 3.52 -10.23 -1.68
CA ASP A 181 3.80 -11.66 -1.84
C ASP A 181 5.28 -11.91 -2.18
N LYS A 182 5.85 -11.05 -3.03
CA LYS A 182 7.26 -11.10 -3.43
C LYS A 182 8.23 -10.54 -2.37
N GLN A 183 7.71 -10.06 -1.24
CA GLN A 183 8.50 -9.47 -0.14
C GLN A 183 9.46 -8.36 -0.62
N MET A 184 8.98 -7.50 -1.53
CA MET A 184 9.76 -6.40 -2.05
C MET A 184 10.15 -5.41 -0.93
N PRO A 185 11.44 -5.03 -0.76
CA PRO A 185 11.92 -4.30 0.42
C PRO A 185 11.26 -2.94 0.67
N ASP A 186 10.84 -2.26 -0.41
CA ASP A 186 10.20 -0.94 -0.35
C ASP A 186 8.72 -0.99 0.08
N TYR A 187 8.15 -2.20 0.25
CA TYR A 187 6.74 -2.42 0.54
C TYR A 187 6.56 -3.03 1.92
N ILE A 188 5.36 -2.90 2.48
CA ILE A 188 5.00 -3.63 3.69
C ILE A 188 5.03 -5.15 3.41
N ASN A 189 5.10 -5.96 4.44
CA ASN A 189 4.83 -7.39 4.36
C ASN A 189 3.45 -7.71 4.95
N TRP A 190 3.00 -8.97 4.85
CA TRP A 190 1.69 -9.38 5.36
C TRP A 190 1.55 -9.23 6.88
N GLN A 191 2.62 -9.49 7.64
CA GLN A 191 2.59 -9.29 9.09
C GLN A 191 2.30 -7.81 9.43
N MET A 192 2.93 -6.86 8.75
CA MET A 192 2.65 -5.42 8.91
C MET A 192 1.21 -5.08 8.53
N ALA A 193 0.68 -5.66 7.44
CA ALA A 193 -0.71 -5.48 7.03
C ALA A 193 -1.70 -5.99 8.08
N GLU A 194 -1.41 -7.14 8.69
CA GLU A 194 -2.19 -7.73 9.78
C GLU A 194 -2.15 -6.86 11.04
N GLU A 195 -0.98 -6.34 11.42
CA GLU A 195 -0.82 -5.42 12.56
C GLU A 195 -1.59 -4.11 12.35
N LEU A 196 -1.52 -3.51 11.16
CA LEU A 196 -2.32 -2.34 10.79
C LEU A 196 -3.82 -2.64 10.91
N SER A 197 -4.25 -3.79 10.37
CA SER A 197 -5.65 -4.23 10.43
C SER A 197 -6.14 -4.40 11.87
N GLN A 198 -5.33 -5.03 12.74
CA GLN A 198 -5.62 -5.19 14.16
C GLN A 198 -5.70 -3.84 14.91
N ALA A 199 -4.97 -2.85 14.43
CA ALA A 199 -5.03 -1.46 14.93
C ALA A 199 -6.21 -0.65 14.35
N GLY A 200 -7.14 -1.28 13.62
CA GLY A 200 -8.35 -0.66 13.07
C GLY A 200 -8.22 -0.10 11.66
N TRP A 201 -7.03 -0.17 11.03
CA TRP A 201 -6.87 0.24 9.65
C TRP A 201 -7.60 -0.70 8.70
N LYS A 202 -7.94 -0.21 7.51
CA LYS A 202 -8.48 -1.01 6.42
C LYS A 202 -7.40 -1.29 5.38
N ILE A 203 -7.21 -2.57 5.06
CA ILE A 203 -6.31 -3.03 3.99
C ILE A 203 -7.19 -3.36 2.80
N GLU A 204 -7.01 -2.63 1.72
CA GLU A 204 -7.89 -2.68 0.55
C GLU A 204 -7.07 -2.89 -0.73
N PRO A 205 -7.65 -3.46 -1.79
CA PRO A 205 -6.91 -3.78 -3.02
C PRO A 205 -6.51 -2.56 -3.86
N HIS A 206 -5.29 -2.64 -4.43
CA HIS A 206 -4.79 -1.79 -5.49
C HIS A 206 -4.31 -2.63 -6.68
N THR A 207 -5.14 -3.60 -7.11
CA THR A 207 -4.83 -4.72 -8.00
C THR A 207 -3.80 -5.71 -7.40
N LYS A 208 -3.44 -6.74 -8.17
CA LYS A 208 -2.31 -7.62 -7.79
C LYS A 208 -0.96 -7.00 -8.12
N THR A 209 -0.85 -6.38 -9.29
CA THR A 209 0.42 -6.00 -9.92
C THR A 209 0.58 -4.51 -10.15
N HIS A 210 -0.33 -3.67 -9.63
CA HIS A 210 -0.37 -2.22 -9.84
C HIS A 210 -0.53 -1.84 -11.33
N MET A 211 -1.31 -2.62 -12.10
CA MET A 211 -1.55 -2.34 -13.52
C MET A 211 -2.92 -1.67 -13.73
N GLU A 212 -2.95 -0.69 -14.62
CA GLU A 212 -4.18 -0.07 -15.10
C GLU A 212 -5.07 -1.10 -15.81
N LEU A 213 -6.39 -1.01 -15.58
CA LEU A 213 -7.36 -2.00 -16.01
C LEU A 213 -8.19 -1.64 -17.26
N PRO A 214 -8.38 -0.33 -17.62
CA PRO A 214 -9.19 0.03 -18.78
C PRO A 214 -8.73 -0.66 -20.07
N GLY A 215 -9.70 -1.16 -20.84
CA GLY A 215 -9.42 -1.85 -22.10
C GLY A 215 -8.77 -3.24 -21.96
N LYS A 216 -8.58 -3.75 -20.75
CA LYS A 216 -8.06 -5.12 -20.54
C LYS A 216 -9.18 -6.14 -20.68
N PRO A 217 -8.85 -7.39 -21.10
CA PRO A 217 -9.82 -8.47 -21.13
C PRO A 217 -10.45 -8.72 -19.76
N ARG A 218 -11.73 -9.06 -19.73
CA ARG A 218 -12.50 -9.30 -18.50
C ARG A 218 -11.83 -10.30 -17.54
N ASN A 219 -11.28 -11.40 -18.07
CA ASN A 219 -10.58 -12.39 -17.25
C ASN A 219 -9.32 -11.81 -16.56
N TYR A 220 -8.65 -10.86 -17.20
CA TYR A 220 -7.52 -10.14 -16.61
C TYR A 220 -8.00 -9.19 -15.50
N ILE A 221 -9.10 -8.46 -15.73
CA ILE A 221 -9.70 -7.59 -14.69
C ILE A 221 -10.10 -8.44 -13.49
N LEU A 222 -10.76 -9.58 -13.68
CA LEU A 222 -11.09 -10.54 -12.63
C LEU A 222 -9.86 -11.03 -11.87
N TYR A 223 -8.81 -11.43 -12.58
CA TYR A 223 -7.55 -11.86 -11.96
C TYR A 223 -6.96 -10.78 -11.06
N GLN A 224 -6.95 -9.54 -11.52
CA GLN A 224 -6.41 -8.41 -10.78
C GLN A 224 -7.28 -8.00 -9.58
N ALA A 225 -8.57 -7.89 -9.76
CA ALA A 225 -9.49 -7.37 -8.75
C ALA A 225 -9.96 -8.44 -7.76
N LEU A 226 -10.44 -9.60 -8.23
CA LEU A 226 -10.87 -10.69 -7.36
C LEU A 226 -9.66 -11.34 -6.66
N GLY A 227 -8.60 -11.61 -7.43
CA GLY A 227 -7.40 -12.23 -6.86
C GLY A 227 -6.75 -11.38 -5.75
N SER A 228 -6.70 -10.06 -5.89
CA SER A 228 -6.20 -9.18 -4.82
C SER A 228 -7.13 -9.16 -3.60
N MET A 229 -8.46 -9.14 -3.81
CA MET A 229 -9.45 -9.23 -2.74
C MET A 229 -9.29 -10.53 -1.92
N GLU A 230 -9.18 -11.67 -2.61
CA GLU A 230 -9.03 -12.97 -1.96
C GLU A 230 -7.72 -13.10 -1.20
N THR A 231 -6.63 -12.59 -1.76
CA THR A 231 -5.32 -12.57 -1.10
C THR A 231 -5.38 -11.75 0.20
N ILE A 232 -5.90 -10.52 0.17
CA ILE A 232 -6.03 -9.69 1.38
C ILE A 232 -6.94 -10.37 2.40
N ARG A 233 -8.11 -10.89 1.96
CA ARG A 233 -9.03 -11.60 2.86
C ARG A 233 -8.36 -12.75 3.60
N ALA A 234 -7.50 -13.50 2.94
CA ALA A 234 -6.79 -14.63 3.54
C ALA A 234 -5.86 -14.20 4.68
N HIS A 235 -5.29 -13.00 4.62
CA HIS A 235 -4.38 -12.47 5.63
C HIS A 235 -5.09 -11.68 6.74
N VAL A 236 -6.00 -10.77 6.38
CA VAL A 236 -6.59 -9.87 7.38
C VAL A 236 -7.93 -10.35 7.97
N GLY A 237 -8.48 -11.47 7.46
CA GLY A 237 -9.67 -12.12 8.02
C GLY A 237 -11.01 -11.48 7.70
N TYR A 238 -11.06 -10.39 6.93
CA TYR A 238 -12.29 -9.79 6.41
C TYR A 238 -12.23 -9.63 4.90
N GLN A 239 -13.39 -9.51 4.24
CA GLN A 239 -13.45 -9.28 2.80
C GLN A 239 -13.34 -7.79 2.49
N PRO A 240 -12.30 -7.34 1.77
CA PRO A 240 -12.19 -5.96 1.27
C PRO A 240 -13.40 -5.56 0.42
N ARG A 241 -13.80 -4.30 0.51
CA ARG A 241 -14.99 -3.80 -0.21
C ARG A 241 -14.72 -2.57 -1.05
N TYR A 242 -13.55 -1.97 -0.90
CA TYR A 242 -13.18 -0.80 -1.67
C TYR A 242 -11.97 -1.10 -2.55
N PHE A 243 -11.96 -0.48 -3.72
CA PHE A 243 -10.90 -0.67 -4.70
C PHE A 243 -10.24 0.68 -5.01
N CYS A 244 -8.92 0.71 -5.12
CA CYS A 244 -8.22 1.88 -5.64
C CYS A 244 -7.76 1.58 -7.06
N TYR A 245 -8.18 2.40 -8.02
CA TYR A 245 -7.75 2.25 -9.40
C TYR A 245 -6.29 2.70 -9.56
N PRO A 246 -5.37 1.85 -10.07
CA PRO A 246 -4.03 2.30 -10.44
C PRO A 246 -4.10 3.48 -11.43
N GLY A 247 -3.32 4.54 -11.15
CA GLY A 247 -3.40 5.78 -11.92
C GLY A 247 -4.71 6.56 -11.77
N GLY A 248 -5.72 6.02 -11.08
CA GLY A 248 -7.08 6.56 -11.01
C GLY A 248 -7.96 6.18 -12.20
N GLU A 249 -7.46 5.34 -13.11
CA GLU A 249 -8.07 5.03 -14.40
C GLU A 249 -9.08 3.88 -14.31
N TYR A 250 -10.27 4.10 -14.89
CA TYR A 250 -11.36 3.12 -14.94
C TYR A 250 -12.21 3.32 -16.18
N ASP A 251 -12.94 2.26 -16.57
CA ASP A 251 -13.98 2.30 -17.59
C ASP A 251 -15.26 1.57 -17.09
N ALA A 252 -16.27 1.50 -17.94
CA ALA A 252 -17.55 0.87 -17.58
C ALA A 252 -17.42 -0.63 -17.34
N GLU A 253 -16.54 -1.32 -18.08
CA GLU A 253 -16.28 -2.76 -17.91
C GLU A 253 -15.62 -3.03 -16.56
N VAL A 254 -14.61 -2.26 -16.19
CA VAL A 254 -13.93 -2.36 -14.88
C VAL A 254 -14.94 -2.16 -13.75
N ILE A 255 -15.77 -1.11 -13.80
CA ILE A 255 -16.82 -0.87 -12.78
C ILE A 255 -17.82 -2.04 -12.75
N GLY A 256 -18.22 -2.57 -13.91
CA GLY A 256 -19.12 -3.72 -14.03
C GLY A 256 -18.57 -4.95 -13.31
N VAL A 257 -17.31 -5.27 -13.55
CA VAL A 257 -16.62 -6.40 -12.91
C VAL A 257 -16.52 -6.20 -11.41
N LEU A 258 -16.11 -5.01 -10.94
CA LEU A 258 -16.00 -4.71 -9.49
C LEU A 258 -17.35 -4.91 -8.77
N LYS A 259 -18.44 -4.45 -9.36
CA LYS A 259 -19.80 -4.64 -8.81
C LYS A 259 -20.18 -6.12 -8.72
N GLU A 260 -19.93 -6.87 -9.79
CA GLU A 260 -20.25 -8.29 -9.86
C GLU A 260 -19.51 -9.12 -8.81
N ILE A 261 -18.24 -8.84 -8.56
CA ILE A 261 -17.45 -9.56 -7.55
C ILE A 261 -17.63 -9.03 -6.13
N GLY A 262 -18.51 -8.03 -5.95
CA GLY A 262 -19.01 -7.61 -4.65
C GLY A 262 -18.21 -6.50 -3.96
N TYR A 263 -17.50 -5.67 -4.71
CA TYR A 263 -17.01 -4.39 -4.17
C TYR A 263 -18.19 -3.44 -3.90
N TRP A 264 -18.04 -2.57 -2.92
CA TRP A 264 -19.01 -1.54 -2.56
C TRP A 264 -18.69 -0.18 -3.15
N GLY A 265 -17.43 0.02 -3.50
CA GLY A 265 -17.01 1.27 -4.09
C GLY A 265 -15.56 1.24 -4.55
N ALA A 266 -15.15 2.35 -5.17
CA ALA A 266 -13.78 2.55 -5.59
C ALA A 266 -13.41 4.03 -5.55
N VAL A 267 -12.11 4.30 -5.38
CA VAL A 267 -11.53 5.63 -5.33
C VAL A 267 -10.65 5.91 -6.53
N THR A 268 -10.63 7.18 -6.95
CA THR A 268 -9.85 7.67 -8.08
C THR A 268 -8.84 8.72 -7.65
N THR A 269 -8.11 9.28 -8.61
CA THR A 269 -7.18 10.41 -8.38
C THR A 269 -7.81 11.77 -8.70
N VAL A 270 -9.08 11.80 -9.12
CA VAL A 270 -9.83 13.05 -9.38
C VAL A 270 -10.07 13.78 -8.07
N PHE A 271 -9.86 15.09 -8.05
CA PHE A 271 -10.12 15.89 -6.86
C PHE A 271 -11.62 15.96 -6.53
N ALA A 272 -11.99 15.58 -5.30
CA ALA A 272 -13.29 15.82 -4.73
C ALA A 272 -13.23 15.77 -3.19
N ILE A 273 -14.12 16.52 -2.53
CA ILE A 273 -14.30 16.54 -1.08
C ILE A 273 -15.78 16.30 -0.70
N ASP A 274 -16.67 16.39 -1.66
CA ASP A 274 -18.10 16.13 -1.49
C ASP A 274 -18.46 14.82 -2.19
N HIS A 275 -19.20 13.94 -1.52
CA HIS A 275 -19.48 12.59 -1.99
C HIS A 275 -21.00 12.27 -1.92
N GLN A 276 -21.42 11.41 -2.87
CA GLN A 276 -22.75 10.86 -2.96
C GLN A 276 -22.69 9.36 -3.22
N LEU A 277 -23.74 8.64 -2.82
CA LEU A 277 -23.80 7.19 -3.00
C LEU A 277 -23.76 6.74 -4.47
N ARG A 278 -24.38 7.52 -5.37
CA ARG A 278 -24.38 7.22 -6.83
C ARG A 278 -22.98 7.21 -7.44
N ASP A 279 -22.01 7.87 -6.80
CA ASP A 279 -20.63 7.97 -7.25
C ASP A 279 -19.70 7.00 -6.53
N ALA A 280 -20.23 6.00 -5.78
CA ALA A 280 -19.44 5.11 -4.93
C ALA A 280 -18.31 4.37 -5.65
N PHE A 281 -18.41 4.14 -6.96
CA PHE A 281 -17.33 3.52 -7.75
C PHE A 281 -16.38 4.51 -8.40
N ARG A 282 -16.42 5.78 -8.02
CA ARG A 282 -15.56 6.86 -8.56
C ARG A 282 -15.38 8.01 -7.57
N TRP A 283 -15.33 7.72 -6.26
CA TRP A 283 -15.09 8.76 -5.27
C TRP A 283 -13.72 9.40 -5.53
N GLY A 284 -13.75 10.73 -5.68
CA GLY A 284 -12.53 11.52 -5.82
C GLY A 284 -11.81 11.69 -4.50
N ARG A 285 -10.56 12.14 -4.57
CA ARG A 285 -9.70 12.30 -3.41
C ARG A 285 -8.90 13.59 -3.46
N VAL A 286 -8.40 13.99 -2.30
CA VAL A 286 -7.44 15.07 -2.14
C VAL A 286 -6.04 14.48 -2.19
N ARG A 287 -5.31 14.69 -3.29
CA ARG A 287 -3.90 14.28 -3.38
C ARG A 287 -3.07 15.14 -2.44
N VAL A 288 -2.23 14.51 -1.62
CA VAL A 288 -1.23 15.19 -0.79
C VAL A 288 0.15 14.94 -1.40
N SER A 289 0.77 16.03 -1.88
CA SER A 289 2.09 15.99 -2.49
C SER A 289 3.19 16.33 -1.49
N GLY A 290 4.36 15.72 -1.65
CA GLY A 290 5.54 16.04 -0.84
C GLY A 290 6.08 17.47 -1.02
N GLN A 291 5.62 18.18 -2.05
CA GLN A 291 6.04 19.54 -2.35
C GLN A 291 5.08 20.62 -1.80
N GLU A 292 3.97 20.18 -1.20
CA GLU A 292 2.95 21.10 -0.68
C GLU A 292 3.30 21.59 0.72
N THR A 293 2.94 22.85 0.95
CA THR A 293 3.02 23.47 2.28
C THR A 293 1.78 23.12 3.11
N LEU A 294 1.84 23.33 4.43
CA LEU A 294 0.66 23.20 5.29
C LEU A 294 -0.47 24.15 4.84
N ARG A 295 -0.13 25.28 4.24
CA ARG A 295 -1.11 26.21 3.67
C ARG A 295 -1.91 25.57 2.52
N ASP A 296 -1.21 24.91 1.61
CA ASP A 296 -1.85 24.25 0.46
C ASP A 296 -2.75 23.11 0.95
N PHE A 297 -2.26 22.32 1.92
CA PHE A 297 -3.02 21.27 2.58
C PHE A 297 -4.33 21.80 3.21
N ALA A 298 -4.26 22.91 3.96
CA ALA A 298 -5.42 23.54 4.57
C ALA A 298 -6.44 24.05 3.54
N LEU A 299 -5.95 24.63 2.44
CA LEU A 299 -6.81 25.12 1.35
C LEU A 299 -7.59 23.99 0.68
N TYR A 300 -6.99 22.82 0.46
CA TYR A 300 -7.70 21.66 -0.11
C TYR A 300 -8.84 21.17 0.77
N LEU A 301 -8.73 21.34 2.09
CA LEU A 301 -9.77 20.95 3.04
C LEU A 301 -10.83 22.04 3.23
N ALA A 302 -10.69 23.19 2.53
CA ALA A 302 -11.54 24.37 2.67
C ALA A 302 -11.65 24.89 4.11
N GLU A 303 -10.58 24.72 4.90
CA GLU A 303 -10.48 25.23 6.26
C GLU A 303 -9.77 26.60 6.28
N PRO A 304 -10.22 27.54 7.11
CA PRO A 304 -9.52 28.81 7.25
C PRO A 304 -8.11 28.60 7.83
N LEU A 305 -7.13 29.28 7.24
CA LEU A 305 -5.77 29.29 7.76
C LEU A 305 -5.75 29.82 9.20
N PRO A 306 -4.79 29.40 10.04
CA PRO A 306 -4.55 30.05 11.32
C PRO A 306 -4.34 31.56 11.03
N THR A 307 -5.18 32.41 11.59
CA THR A 307 -4.88 33.82 11.64
C THR A 307 -3.57 33.96 12.41
N ALA A 308 -2.57 34.60 11.81
CA ALA A 308 -1.32 34.90 12.52
C ALA A 308 -1.71 35.54 13.85
N SER A 309 -1.29 34.95 14.96
CA SER A 309 -1.47 35.58 16.27
C SER A 309 -0.88 37.00 16.19
N PRO A 310 -1.59 38.03 16.64
CA PRO A 310 -1.01 39.35 16.64
C PRO A 310 0.28 39.30 17.45
N THR A 311 1.37 39.70 16.84
CA THR A 311 2.67 39.87 17.51
C THR A 311 2.41 40.72 18.73
N PRO A 312 2.79 40.29 19.96
CA PRO A 312 2.63 41.15 21.14
C PRO A 312 3.39 42.43 20.86
N ALA A 313 2.69 43.57 20.95
CA ALA A 313 3.29 44.86 20.84
C ALA A 313 4.38 45.01 21.90
N SER A 314 5.61 45.28 21.44
CA SER A 314 6.82 45.53 22.25
C SER A 314 6.69 46.81 23.05
#